data_fb6cb2bb8a614fdcb77beffc79accaa3
#
_entry.id   fb6cb2bb8a614fdcb77beffc79accaa3
#
_cell.length_a   1.000
_cell.length_b   1.000
_cell.length_c   1.000
_cell.angle_alpha   90.00
_cell.angle_beta   90.00
_cell.angle_gamma   90.00
#
_symmetry.space_group_name_H-M   'P 1'
#
loop_
_entity.id
_entity.type
_entity.pdbx_description
1 polymer ?
#
loop_
_entity_poly.entity_id
_entity_poly.type
_entity_poly.pdbx_seq_one_letter_code
_entity_poly.pdbx_strand_id
1 'polypeptide(L)'
;MAKLKQELGLLGVFCIASGAMISSGLFILPGLAYAKAGPAVIICYFLAGLLSLPGMLSIAEMTTAMPKAGGDCFTIIRSLGPGVGTVAGLLSWFSLSMKSAFALIGMSVFTVLIMDIDIHIIAVAFCLIFLAINLVGIKEAGRIQVALVVGLLLLMVVFVILGVNKVKVDNLVPFSPHGLAGIFFTTGFVFVSYTGLLKIASVAEEIKNPARNIPLGMIISLLVTSIFYTFMVFITVGVLESDKLSHSLTPISDAAEVFMGAPGKIALGIAAILAFLSTANAGIMTAARSLVPLSEDGLIPEKLGRINARFRTPHNALLVTGLFVLVSLFLKLEILVEAASLVLILTNILACLSVIILRESRIQNYRPSFRVPLYPWLQVVGIIGFSFLIFKMGSEALFVSLLLIVAGGFVYWFYGRIRTNREYALLHLIERITARELTSYSLEDELREIIRQRDEIVKDRFDHIVERCIVLDIDRAENVDEFFHLVSEKLSERLGENAEKIYMRLVAREKDSSTVLSDNLAIPHIVIEGEHVFDVLIARCKDGVAFSDAHGKVHAIFVIAGSKDERNFHLYSLSAIAQIVQDTNFDKRWTAAQNVEVLRDIVLLGERKRPTARPQQKDVL
;
A
#
# COMPACT_ATOMS: atom_id res chain seq x y z
N MET A 1 11.74 16.88 -0.73
CA MET A 1 11.85 15.96 0.43
C MET A 1 13.03 15.02 0.22
N ALA A 2 13.86 14.75 1.24
CA ALA A 2 14.95 13.78 1.11
C ALA A 2 14.36 12.38 0.93
N LYS A 3 14.69 11.69 -0.18
CA LYS A 3 14.27 10.29 -0.42
C LYS A 3 14.76 9.41 0.73
N LEU A 4 13.88 8.56 1.25
CA LEU A 4 14.28 7.51 2.19
C LEU A 4 15.14 6.48 1.46
N LYS A 5 16.21 5.99 2.10
CA LYS A 5 17.05 4.95 1.49
C LYS A 5 16.26 3.63 1.45
N GLN A 6 16.19 3.03 0.28
CA GLN A 6 15.67 1.68 0.12
C GLN A 6 16.68 0.65 0.66
N GLU A 7 16.44 0.14 1.86
CA GLU A 7 17.36 -0.81 2.53
C GLU A 7 16.72 -2.18 2.78
N LEU A 8 15.37 -2.28 2.76
CA LEU A 8 14.64 -3.49 3.13
C LEU A 8 14.51 -4.47 1.95
N GLY A 9 15.20 -5.62 2.04
CA GLY A 9 15.00 -6.76 1.13
C GLY A 9 13.83 -7.65 1.54
N LEU A 10 13.58 -8.74 0.81
CA LEU A 10 12.49 -9.70 1.06
C LEU A 10 12.49 -10.23 2.50
N LEU A 11 13.65 -10.62 3.04
CA LEU A 11 13.78 -11.11 4.43
C LEU A 11 13.39 -10.02 5.43
N GLY A 12 13.76 -8.76 5.19
CA GLY A 12 13.36 -7.64 6.04
C GLY A 12 11.85 -7.44 6.04
N VAL A 13 11.21 -7.46 4.87
CA VAL A 13 9.75 -7.36 4.72
C VAL A 13 9.05 -8.49 5.45
N PHE A 14 9.49 -9.74 5.24
CA PHE A 14 8.98 -10.92 5.94
C PHE A 14 9.09 -10.78 7.46
N CYS A 15 10.26 -10.39 7.98
CA CYS A 15 10.47 -10.25 9.42
C CYS A 15 9.66 -9.10 10.03
N ILE A 16 9.49 -7.98 9.32
CA ILE A 16 8.64 -6.86 9.80
C ILE A 16 7.18 -7.31 9.90
N ALA A 17 6.65 -7.97 8.88
CA ALA A 17 5.27 -8.45 8.86
C ALA A 17 5.04 -9.54 9.91
N SER A 18 5.87 -10.60 9.91
CA SER A 18 5.76 -11.72 10.85
C SER A 18 5.97 -11.28 12.30
N GLY A 19 6.98 -10.47 12.57
CA GLY A 19 7.24 -9.95 13.92
C GLY A 19 6.14 -9.04 14.45
N ALA A 20 5.42 -8.34 13.56
CA ALA A 20 4.26 -7.54 13.96
C ALA A 20 2.97 -8.38 14.14
N MET A 21 2.89 -9.55 13.53
CA MET A 21 1.82 -10.53 13.79
C MET A 21 2.11 -11.32 15.07
N ILE A 22 3.30 -11.94 15.17
CA ILE A 22 3.68 -12.82 16.28
C ILE A 22 4.00 -11.98 17.53
N SER A 23 2.97 -11.71 18.31
CA SER A 23 3.04 -10.92 19.54
C SER A 23 1.91 -11.32 20.49
N SER A 24 1.20 -10.37 21.06
CA SER A 24 0.05 -10.60 21.96
C SER A 24 -1.02 -11.50 21.34
N GLY A 25 -1.19 -11.49 20.04
CA GLY A 25 -2.09 -12.38 19.30
C GLY A 25 -1.79 -13.87 19.42
N LEU A 26 -0.54 -14.25 19.73
CA LEU A 26 -0.16 -15.65 19.97
C LEU A 26 0.00 -15.95 21.45
N PHE A 27 0.67 -15.08 22.20
CA PHE A 27 1.11 -15.42 23.55
C PHE A 27 0.02 -15.28 24.63
N ILE A 28 -1.00 -14.43 24.42
CA ILE A 28 -2.09 -14.19 25.38
C ILE A 28 -3.44 -14.63 24.84
N LEU A 29 -3.70 -14.27 23.59
CA LEU A 29 -5.03 -14.39 23.00
C LEU A 29 -5.59 -15.82 22.96
N PRO A 30 -4.79 -16.90 22.82
CA PRO A 30 -5.32 -18.27 22.82
C PRO A 30 -6.12 -18.64 24.08
N GLY A 31 -5.72 -18.16 25.27
CA GLY A 31 -6.47 -18.38 26.51
C GLY A 31 -7.84 -17.70 26.49
N LEU A 32 -7.85 -16.39 26.17
CA LEU A 32 -9.08 -15.62 26.06
C LEU A 32 -10.02 -16.15 24.96
N ALA A 33 -9.46 -16.58 23.85
CA ALA A 33 -10.20 -17.14 22.71
C ALA A 33 -10.75 -18.54 23.02
N TYR A 34 -9.98 -19.34 23.77
CA TYR A 34 -10.42 -20.67 24.24
C TYR A 34 -11.66 -20.56 25.14
N ALA A 35 -11.69 -19.58 26.04
CA ALA A 35 -12.87 -19.35 26.89
C ALA A 35 -14.15 -19.08 26.08
N LYS A 36 -14.03 -18.58 24.83
CA LYS A 36 -15.17 -18.23 23.95
C LYS A 36 -15.54 -19.34 22.94
N ALA A 37 -14.59 -20.16 22.49
CA ALA A 37 -14.83 -21.18 21.45
C ALA A 37 -14.52 -22.62 21.92
N GLY A 38 -13.86 -22.80 23.07
CA GLY A 38 -13.31 -24.09 23.45
C GLY A 38 -12.20 -24.55 22.49
N PRO A 39 -12.02 -25.87 22.31
CA PRO A 39 -11.00 -26.42 21.40
C PRO A 39 -11.13 -25.96 19.94
N ALA A 40 -12.31 -25.57 19.50
CA ALA A 40 -12.53 -25.02 18.16
C ALA A 40 -11.75 -23.72 17.88
N VAL A 41 -11.13 -23.10 18.88
CA VAL A 41 -10.20 -21.96 18.73
C VAL A 41 -9.10 -22.25 17.69
N ILE A 42 -8.70 -23.51 17.52
CA ILE A 42 -7.74 -23.95 16.50
C ILE A 42 -8.23 -23.57 15.09
N ILE A 43 -9.49 -23.91 14.80
CA ILE A 43 -10.13 -23.56 13.52
C ILE A 43 -10.30 -22.04 13.40
N CYS A 44 -10.59 -21.34 14.51
CA CYS A 44 -10.77 -19.89 14.49
C CYS A 44 -9.51 -19.15 14.01
N TYR A 45 -8.32 -19.55 14.47
CA TYR A 45 -7.04 -18.99 14.00
C TYR A 45 -6.79 -19.31 12.53
N PHE A 46 -7.05 -20.53 12.09
CA PHE A 46 -6.93 -20.90 10.68
C PHE A 46 -7.87 -20.08 9.78
N LEU A 47 -9.15 -19.97 10.16
CA LEU A 47 -10.15 -19.22 9.42
C LEU A 47 -9.82 -17.72 9.38
N ALA A 48 -9.34 -17.13 10.48
CA ALA A 48 -8.93 -15.73 10.53
C ALA A 48 -7.75 -15.47 9.58
N GLY A 49 -6.77 -16.39 9.51
CA GLY A 49 -5.68 -16.33 8.53
C GLY A 49 -6.17 -16.41 7.09
N LEU A 50 -7.07 -17.34 6.80
CA LEU A 50 -7.66 -17.50 5.47
C LEU A 50 -8.47 -16.26 5.05
N LEU A 51 -9.29 -15.74 5.94
CA LEU A 51 -10.10 -14.54 5.68
C LEU A 51 -9.25 -13.27 5.57
N SER A 52 -8.04 -13.23 6.11
CA SER A 52 -7.15 -12.07 5.93
C SER A 52 -6.56 -11.96 4.51
N LEU A 53 -6.60 -13.05 3.70
CA LEU A 53 -6.05 -13.08 2.34
C LEU A 53 -6.63 -12.01 1.40
N PRO A 54 -7.98 -11.86 1.25
CA PRO A 54 -8.54 -10.86 0.35
C PRO A 54 -8.10 -9.43 0.66
N GLY A 55 -8.13 -9.06 1.93
CA GLY A 55 -7.71 -7.74 2.39
C GLY A 55 -6.21 -7.51 2.19
N MET A 56 -5.40 -8.48 2.60
CA MET A 56 -3.93 -8.45 2.44
C MET A 56 -3.51 -8.30 0.98
N LEU A 57 -4.06 -9.10 0.07
CA LEU A 57 -3.73 -9.04 -1.35
C LEU A 57 -4.20 -7.71 -1.97
N SER A 58 -5.36 -7.19 -1.54
CA SER A 58 -5.84 -5.87 -1.96
C SER A 58 -4.90 -4.75 -1.52
N ILE A 59 -4.42 -4.78 -0.28
CA ILE A 59 -3.42 -3.84 0.23
C ILE A 59 -2.10 -3.96 -0.53
N ALA A 60 -1.65 -5.20 -0.83
CA ALA A 60 -0.43 -5.43 -1.61
C ALA A 60 -0.52 -4.82 -3.02
N GLU A 61 -1.66 -4.97 -3.71
CA GLU A 61 -1.89 -4.37 -5.01
C GLU A 61 -1.83 -2.85 -4.96
N MET A 62 -2.57 -2.22 -4.04
CA MET A 62 -2.59 -0.77 -3.88
C MET A 62 -1.21 -0.22 -3.48
N THR A 63 -0.50 -0.90 -2.59
CA THR A 63 0.84 -0.50 -2.14
C THR A 63 1.87 -0.60 -3.26
N THR A 64 1.77 -1.59 -4.16
CA THR A 64 2.66 -1.69 -5.31
C THR A 64 2.34 -0.67 -6.40
N ALA A 65 1.10 -0.20 -6.49
CA ALA A 65 0.72 0.91 -7.38
C ALA A 65 1.22 2.25 -6.85
N MET A 66 1.06 2.48 -5.55
CA MET A 66 1.32 3.75 -4.87
C MET A 66 2.19 3.51 -3.62
N PRO A 67 3.51 3.22 -3.75
CA PRO A 67 4.40 2.94 -2.62
C PRO A 67 4.79 4.24 -1.90
N LYS A 68 3.83 4.85 -1.19
CA LYS A 68 3.99 6.07 -0.40
C LYS A 68 3.89 5.79 1.10
N ALA A 69 4.62 6.54 1.89
CA ALA A 69 4.44 6.56 3.33
C ALA A 69 3.02 7.04 3.66
N GLY A 70 2.34 6.32 4.56
CA GLY A 70 0.94 6.60 4.90
C GLY A 70 0.04 5.38 4.84
N GLY A 71 0.58 4.28 4.30
CA GLY A 71 -0.08 2.97 4.32
C GLY A 71 -1.39 2.91 3.55
N ASP A 72 -2.33 2.16 4.10
CA ASP A 72 -3.67 1.94 3.58
C ASP A 72 -4.52 3.22 3.50
N CYS A 73 -4.37 4.12 4.48
CA CYS A 73 -5.09 5.38 4.52
C CYS A 73 -4.85 6.22 3.25
N PHE A 74 -3.58 6.35 2.82
CA PHE A 74 -3.22 7.11 1.63
C PHE A 74 -3.96 6.60 0.38
N THR A 75 -3.98 5.28 0.20
CA THR A 75 -4.61 4.63 -0.96
C THR A 75 -6.14 4.69 -0.91
N ILE A 76 -6.74 4.58 0.29
CA ILE A 76 -8.19 4.68 0.50
C ILE A 76 -8.69 6.11 0.19
N ILE A 77 -7.95 7.15 0.57
CA ILE A 77 -8.30 8.54 0.24
C ILE A 77 -8.38 8.73 -1.29
N ARG A 78 -7.40 8.20 -2.05
CA ARG A 78 -7.34 8.32 -3.52
C ARG A 78 -8.38 7.46 -4.24
N SER A 79 -8.85 6.39 -3.60
CA SER A 79 -9.87 5.51 -4.20
C SER A 79 -11.30 5.93 -3.85
N LEU A 80 -11.61 6.06 -2.56
CA LEU A 80 -12.96 6.25 -2.02
C LEU A 80 -13.28 7.71 -1.66
N GLY A 81 -12.27 8.57 -1.68
CA GLY A 81 -12.41 10.00 -1.40
C GLY A 81 -12.07 10.41 0.04
N PRO A 82 -11.99 11.73 0.28
CA PRO A 82 -11.48 12.27 1.53
C PRO A 82 -12.35 11.96 2.75
N GLY A 83 -13.68 11.85 2.58
CA GLY A 83 -14.59 11.50 3.68
C GLY A 83 -14.36 10.08 4.21
N VAL A 84 -14.40 9.09 3.33
CA VAL A 84 -14.14 7.69 3.67
C VAL A 84 -12.69 7.51 4.13
N GLY A 85 -11.75 8.20 3.47
CA GLY A 85 -10.35 8.20 3.84
C GLY A 85 -10.08 8.74 5.25
N THR A 86 -10.80 9.79 5.69
CA THR A 86 -10.70 10.30 7.06
C THR A 86 -11.15 9.24 8.07
N VAL A 87 -12.30 8.60 7.80
CA VAL A 87 -12.80 7.51 8.64
C VAL A 87 -11.77 6.38 8.69
N ALA A 88 -11.29 5.89 7.54
CA ALA A 88 -10.33 4.79 7.45
C ALA A 88 -9.02 5.10 8.19
N GLY A 89 -8.47 6.30 8.03
CA GLY A 89 -7.24 6.70 8.69
C GLY A 89 -7.37 6.80 10.22
N LEU A 90 -8.49 7.34 10.71
CA LEU A 90 -8.79 7.35 12.15
C LEU A 90 -9.04 5.95 12.71
N LEU A 91 -9.72 5.08 11.94
CA LEU A 91 -9.88 3.67 12.28
C LEU A 91 -8.52 2.96 12.38
N SER A 92 -7.64 3.13 11.40
CA SER A 92 -6.29 2.55 11.43
C SER A 92 -5.48 3.04 12.63
N TRP A 93 -5.52 4.36 12.92
CA TRP A 93 -4.90 4.95 14.10
C TRP A 93 -5.42 4.32 15.40
N PHE A 94 -6.74 4.20 15.52
CA PHE A 94 -7.41 3.61 16.68
C PHE A 94 -6.99 2.14 16.88
N SER A 95 -7.09 1.30 15.83
CA SER A 95 -6.73 -0.12 15.90
C SER A 95 -5.27 -0.34 16.30
N LEU A 96 -4.35 0.41 15.70
CA LEU A 96 -2.92 0.32 16.02
C LEU A 96 -2.63 0.78 17.47
N SER A 97 -3.33 1.79 17.94
CA SER A 97 -3.21 2.28 19.33
C SER A 97 -3.74 1.27 20.34
N MET A 98 -4.92 0.67 20.08
CA MET A 98 -5.49 -0.40 20.90
C MET A 98 -4.59 -1.64 20.94
N LYS A 99 -4.05 -2.04 19.79
CA LYS A 99 -3.09 -3.15 19.73
C LYS A 99 -1.82 -2.85 20.53
N SER A 100 -1.35 -1.60 20.53
CA SER A 100 -0.19 -1.20 21.33
C SER A 100 -0.48 -1.27 22.83
N ALA A 101 -1.67 -0.82 23.27
CA ALA A 101 -2.12 -0.97 24.64
C ALA A 101 -2.20 -2.45 25.05
N PHE A 102 -2.78 -3.29 24.20
CA PHE A 102 -2.84 -4.74 24.42
C PHE A 102 -1.44 -5.38 24.55
N ALA A 103 -0.47 -4.95 23.71
CA ALA A 103 0.90 -5.44 23.80
C ALA A 103 1.60 -4.96 25.10
N LEU A 104 1.36 -3.73 25.55
CA LEU A 104 1.91 -3.19 26.80
C LEU A 104 1.38 -3.95 28.03
N ILE A 105 0.06 -4.19 28.09
CA ILE A 105 -0.51 -4.99 29.17
C ILE A 105 0.03 -6.42 29.10
N GLY A 106 0.13 -7.00 27.89
CA GLY A 106 0.72 -8.31 27.69
C GLY A 106 2.15 -8.43 28.22
N MET A 107 2.99 -7.43 27.92
CA MET A 107 4.34 -7.39 28.47
C MET A 107 4.34 -7.29 29.99
N SER A 108 3.42 -6.53 30.56
CA SER A 108 3.28 -6.36 32.00
C SER A 108 2.86 -7.67 32.70
N VAL A 109 1.96 -8.46 32.09
CA VAL A 109 1.57 -9.81 32.60
C VAL A 109 2.79 -10.70 32.81
N PHE A 110 3.70 -10.76 31.82
CA PHE A 110 4.92 -11.55 31.95
C PHE A 110 5.93 -10.95 32.93
N THR A 111 5.94 -9.62 33.09
CA THR A 111 6.84 -8.92 34.01
C THR A 111 6.40 -9.10 35.46
N VAL A 112 5.10 -9.14 35.74
CA VAL A 112 4.55 -9.42 37.08
C VAL A 112 5.00 -10.78 37.61
N LEU A 113 5.23 -11.77 36.73
CA LEU A 113 5.78 -13.08 37.13
C LEU A 113 7.19 -12.99 37.76
N ILE A 114 7.89 -11.87 37.54
CA ILE A 114 9.26 -11.62 38.02
C ILE A 114 9.26 -10.57 39.15
N MET A 115 8.36 -9.59 39.07
CA MET A 115 8.29 -8.43 39.97
C MET A 115 6.87 -8.34 40.56
N ASP A 116 6.74 -8.35 41.85
CA ASP A 116 5.45 -8.23 42.56
C ASP A 116 4.98 -6.75 42.58
N ILE A 117 4.62 -6.23 41.42
CA ILE A 117 4.14 -4.85 41.20
C ILE A 117 2.83 -4.92 40.42
N ASP A 118 1.93 -3.96 40.65
CA ASP A 118 0.66 -3.88 39.92
C ASP A 118 0.86 -3.79 38.40
N ILE A 119 0.07 -4.56 37.66
CA ILE A 119 0.16 -4.70 36.20
C ILE A 119 -0.02 -3.35 35.47
N HIS A 120 -0.92 -2.47 35.98
CA HIS A 120 -1.16 -1.18 35.35
C HIS A 120 -0.01 -0.22 35.57
N ILE A 121 0.66 -0.26 36.74
CA ILE A 121 1.85 0.57 37.02
C ILE A 121 2.97 0.20 36.04
N ILE A 122 3.21 -1.10 35.85
CA ILE A 122 4.23 -1.60 34.89
C ILE A 122 3.85 -1.17 33.45
N ALA A 123 2.59 -1.34 33.06
CA ALA A 123 2.12 -0.98 31.73
C ALA A 123 2.25 0.54 31.45
N VAL A 124 1.92 1.37 32.41
CA VAL A 124 2.09 2.84 32.32
C VAL A 124 3.57 3.21 32.22
N ALA A 125 4.44 2.59 33.02
CA ALA A 125 5.89 2.84 32.97
C ALA A 125 6.46 2.49 31.58
N PHE A 126 6.11 1.33 31.03
CA PHE A 126 6.52 0.95 29.67
C PHE A 126 5.96 1.88 28.61
N CYS A 127 4.71 2.31 28.72
CA CYS A 127 4.12 3.27 27.79
C CYS A 127 4.89 4.59 27.77
N LEU A 128 5.24 5.12 28.92
CA LEU A 128 6.02 6.37 29.03
C LEU A 128 7.44 6.21 28.48
N ILE A 129 8.09 5.08 28.76
CA ILE A 129 9.42 4.76 28.21
C ILE A 129 9.37 4.72 26.68
N PHE A 130 8.42 3.98 26.09
CA PHE A 130 8.31 3.89 24.64
C PHE A 130 7.88 5.20 23.99
N LEU A 131 7.03 5.97 24.65
CA LEU A 131 6.70 7.31 24.18
C LEU A 131 7.95 8.21 24.14
N ALA A 132 8.78 8.19 25.19
CA ALA A 132 10.03 8.94 25.24
C ALA A 132 11.01 8.49 24.14
N ILE A 133 11.20 7.18 23.95
CA ILE A 133 12.03 6.61 22.88
C ILE A 133 11.56 7.08 21.50
N ASN A 134 10.26 7.04 21.23
CA ASN A 134 9.67 7.46 19.97
C ASN A 134 9.76 8.99 19.75
N LEU A 135 9.66 9.80 20.79
CA LEU A 135 9.87 11.25 20.71
C LEU A 135 11.31 11.59 20.31
N VAL A 136 12.30 10.87 20.86
CA VAL A 136 13.73 11.04 20.50
C VAL A 136 14.02 10.47 19.11
N GLY A 137 13.16 9.57 18.58
CA GLY A 137 13.30 9.04 17.23
C GLY A 137 14.42 8.01 17.09
N ILE A 138 14.67 7.21 18.13
CA ILE A 138 15.64 6.11 18.08
C ILE A 138 15.09 5.06 17.09
N LYS A 139 15.79 4.90 15.97
CA LYS A 139 15.47 3.87 14.98
C LYS A 139 15.95 2.52 15.51
N GLU A 140 15.04 1.58 15.63
CA GLU A 140 15.43 0.17 15.82
C GLU A 140 16.28 -0.26 14.61
N ALA A 141 17.45 -0.83 14.86
CA ALA A 141 18.25 -1.37 13.77
C ALA A 141 17.50 -2.57 13.18
N GLY A 142 17.12 -2.50 11.90
CA GLY A 142 16.35 -3.56 11.21
C GLY A 142 17.01 -4.95 11.32
N ARG A 143 18.32 -5.01 11.56
CA ARG A 143 19.05 -6.26 11.83
C ARG A 143 18.65 -6.91 13.15
N ILE A 144 18.38 -6.12 14.20
CA ILE A 144 17.93 -6.63 15.51
C ILE A 144 16.53 -7.22 15.34
N GLN A 145 15.64 -6.54 14.63
CA GLN A 145 14.29 -7.06 14.33
C GLN A 145 14.35 -8.41 13.59
N VAL A 146 15.23 -8.54 12.59
CA VAL A 146 15.42 -9.81 11.87
C VAL A 146 15.91 -10.91 12.80
N ALA A 147 16.92 -10.65 13.63
CA ALA A 147 17.46 -11.62 14.57
C ALA A 147 16.40 -12.09 15.59
N LEU A 148 15.61 -11.16 16.13
CA LEU A 148 14.53 -11.46 17.07
C LEU A 148 13.44 -12.34 16.44
N VAL A 149 12.99 -12.02 15.22
CA VAL A 149 11.95 -12.80 14.55
C VAL A 149 12.45 -14.19 14.15
N VAL A 150 13.68 -14.31 13.65
CA VAL A 150 14.26 -15.62 13.33
C VAL A 150 14.42 -16.47 14.59
N GLY A 151 14.93 -15.91 15.69
CA GLY A 151 15.04 -16.59 16.97
C GLY A 151 13.68 -17.05 17.50
N LEU A 152 12.65 -16.19 17.39
CA LEU A 152 11.28 -16.52 17.76
C LEU A 152 10.72 -17.68 16.93
N LEU A 153 10.88 -17.64 15.60
CA LEU A 153 10.42 -18.72 14.72
C LEU A 153 11.12 -20.03 15.01
N LEU A 154 12.43 -20.03 15.29
CA LEU A 154 13.16 -21.23 15.72
C LEU A 154 12.60 -21.80 17.02
N LEU A 155 12.30 -20.96 18.00
CA LEU A 155 11.70 -21.39 19.25
C LEU A 155 10.29 -21.97 19.04
N MET A 156 9.51 -21.38 18.14
CA MET A 156 8.20 -21.92 17.75
C MET A 156 8.31 -23.28 17.06
N VAL A 157 9.32 -23.50 16.22
CA VAL A 157 9.63 -24.83 15.63
C VAL A 157 9.92 -25.85 16.72
N VAL A 158 10.78 -25.50 17.68
CA VAL A 158 11.11 -26.37 18.81
C VAL A 158 9.86 -26.71 19.63
N PHE A 159 9.02 -25.71 19.92
CA PHE A 159 7.75 -25.91 20.62
C PHE A 159 6.84 -26.89 19.88
N VAL A 160 6.70 -26.75 18.56
CA VAL A 160 5.86 -27.62 17.74
C VAL A 160 6.41 -29.06 17.72
N ILE A 161 7.70 -29.24 17.48
CA ILE A 161 8.33 -30.58 17.41
C ILE A 161 8.21 -31.35 18.75
N LEU A 162 8.47 -30.68 19.86
CA LEU A 162 8.43 -31.32 21.19
C LEU A 162 7.00 -31.50 21.71
N GLY A 163 6.09 -30.55 21.36
CA GLY A 163 4.73 -30.54 21.90
C GLY A 163 3.74 -31.45 21.17
N VAL A 164 3.93 -31.70 19.85
CA VAL A 164 2.94 -32.43 19.04
C VAL A 164 2.64 -33.84 19.59
N ASN A 165 3.66 -34.53 20.09
CA ASN A 165 3.52 -35.89 20.67
C ASN A 165 2.96 -35.92 22.11
N LYS A 166 2.70 -34.75 22.71
CA LYS A 166 2.15 -34.60 24.07
C LYS A 166 0.67 -34.18 24.06
N VAL A 167 0.09 -34.02 22.89
CA VAL A 167 -1.33 -33.70 22.71
C VAL A 167 -2.20 -34.86 23.21
N LYS A 168 -3.13 -34.56 24.11
CA LYS A 168 -4.15 -35.50 24.62
C LYS A 168 -5.47 -35.22 23.88
N VAL A 169 -6.03 -36.28 23.28
CA VAL A 169 -7.29 -36.15 22.51
C VAL A 169 -8.46 -35.77 23.42
N ASP A 170 -8.43 -36.19 24.68
CA ASP A 170 -9.46 -35.89 25.67
C ASP A 170 -9.64 -34.38 25.90
N ASN A 171 -8.56 -33.59 25.79
CA ASN A 171 -8.60 -32.13 25.91
C ASN A 171 -9.28 -31.45 24.70
N LEU A 172 -9.51 -32.20 23.62
CA LEU A 172 -10.17 -31.70 22.41
C LEU A 172 -11.68 -32.01 22.39
N VAL A 173 -12.22 -32.64 23.42
CA VAL A 173 -13.64 -33.06 23.47
C VAL A 173 -14.35 -32.38 24.66
N PRO A 174 -15.52 -31.75 24.46
CA PRO A 174 -16.20 -31.49 23.16
C PRO A 174 -15.48 -30.45 22.33
N PHE A 175 -15.32 -30.70 21.03
CA PHE A 175 -14.52 -29.82 20.15
C PHE A 175 -15.08 -28.41 20.02
N SER A 176 -16.40 -28.26 19.92
CA SER A 176 -17.09 -26.96 19.77
C SER A 176 -18.24 -26.83 20.78
N PRO A 177 -17.95 -26.56 22.06
CA PRO A 177 -18.99 -26.46 23.11
C PRO A 177 -19.95 -25.29 22.88
N HIS A 178 -19.53 -24.24 22.20
CA HIS A 178 -20.34 -23.04 21.90
C HIS A 178 -20.88 -23.03 20.47
N GLY A 179 -20.78 -24.14 19.73
CA GLY A 179 -21.30 -24.29 18.37
C GLY A 179 -20.68 -23.35 17.33
N LEU A 180 -21.32 -23.23 16.18
CA LEU A 180 -20.82 -22.37 15.07
C LEU A 180 -20.79 -20.88 15.44
N ALA A 181 -21.71 -20.41 16.29
CA ALA A 181 -21.74 -19.02 16.72
C ALA A 181 -20.46 -18.64 17.47
N GLY A 182 -19.99 -19.51 18.39
CA GLY A 182 -18.72 -19.34 19.10
C GLY A 182 -17.52 -19.33 18.15
N ILE A 183 -17.51 -20.21 17.13
CA ILE A 183 -16.43 -20.24 16.14
C ILE A 183 -16.34 -18.92 15.37
N PHE A 184 -17.44 -18.42 14.82
CA PHE A 184 -17.42 -17.19 14.03
C PHE A 184 -17.13 -15.94 14.86
N PHE A 185 -17.73 -15.85 16.08
CA PHE A 185 -17.39 -14.78 17.01
C PHE A 185 -15.88 -14.78 17.31
N THR A 186 -15.32 -15.93 17.68
CA THR A 186 -13.91 -16.05 18.05
C THR A 186 -12.98 -15.84 16.85
N THR A 187 -13.40 -16.24 15.63
CA THR A 187 -12.65 -15.93 14.40
C THR A 187 -12.50 -14.41 14.22
N GLY A 188 -13.58 -13.64 14.42
CA GLY A 188 -13.52 -12.18 14.43
C GLY A 188 -12.65 -11.64 15.58
N PHE A 189 -12.77 -12.21 16.77
CA PHE A 189 -12.01 -11.83 17.97
C PHE A 189 -10.50 -11.98 17.78
N VAL A 190 -10.04 -13.11 17.22
CA VAL A 190 -8.60 -13.35 17.00
C VAL A 190 -8.04 -12.66 15.75
N PHE A 191 -8.87 -11.98 14.97
CA PHE A 191 -8.46 -11.36 13.71
C PHE A 191 -7.36 -10.29 13.89
N VAL A 192 -7.31 -9.63 15.06
CA VAL A 192 -6.24 -8.70 15.44
C VAL A 192 -4.84 -9.31 15.35
N SER A 193 -4.71 -10.63 15.46
CA SER A 193 -3.43 -11.33 15.36
C SER A 193 -2.76 -11.16 13.99
N TYR A 194 -3.54 -10.85 12.96
CA TYR A 194 -3.07 -10.69 11.57
C TYR A 194 -2.82 -9.22 11.15
N THR A 195 -2.89 -8.26 12.08
CA THR A 195 -2.69 -6.81 11.81
C THR A 195 -1.30 -6.45 11.31
N GLY A 196 -0.30 -7.30 11.49
CA GLY A 196 1.09 -7.02 11.12
C GLY A 196 1.32 -6.70 9.64
N LEU A 197 0.41 -7.16 8.79
CA LEU A 197 0.46 -6.94 7.33
C LEU A 197 0.30 -5.46 6.96
N LEU A 198 -0.46 -4.67 7.72
CA LEU A 198 -0.64 -3.23 7.50
C LEU A 198 0.68 -2.43 7.66
N LYS A 199 1.62 -2.92 8.47
CA LYS A 199 2.93 -2.27 8.66
C LYS A 199 3.74 -2.20 7.36
N ILE A 200 3.58 -3.18 6.46
CA ILE A 200 4.34 -3.20 5.20
C ILE A 200 3.95 -2.01 4.32
N ALA A 201 2.66 -1.68 4.27
CA ALA A 201 2.21 -0.51 3.52
C ALA A 201 2.80 0.80 4.08
N SER A 202 3.01 0.92 5.39
CA SER A 202 3.58 2.12 6.01
C SER A 202 5.08 2.32 5.78
N VAL A 203 5.83 1.24 5.44
CA VAL A 203 7.27 1.27 5.15
C VAL A 203 7.60 1.01 3.69
N ALA A 204 6.60 1.07 2.81
CA ALA A 204 6.72 0.70 1.39
C ALA A 204 7.81 1.49 0.64
N GLU A 205 8.07 2.75 0.99
CA GLU A 205 9.13 3.58 0.41
C GLU A 205 10.56 3.09 0.72
N GLU A 206 10.73 2.32 1.79
CA GLU A 206 12.04 1.81 2.24
C GLU A 206 12.35 0.42 1.65
N ILE A 207 11.43 -0.18 0.87
CA ILE A 207 11.54 -1.54 0.36
C ILE A 207 12.24 -1.55 -0.99
N LYS A 208 13.29 -2.40 -1.11
CA LYS A 208 13.96 -2.71 -2.38
C LYS A 208 13.03 -3.54 -3.26
N ASN A 209 13.00 -3.26 -4.57
CA ASN A 209 12.16 -3.97 -5.53
C ASN A 209 10.72 -4.17 -5.01
N PRO A 210 9.98 -3.07 -4.72
CA PRO A 210 8.67 -3.12 -4.07
C PRO A 210 7.67 -3.98 -4.84
N ALA A 211 7.77 -4.01 -6.19
CA ALA A 211 6.95 -4.85 -7.07
C ALA A 211 6.96 -6.33 -6.71
N ARG A 212 8.09 -6.86 -6.25
CA ARG A 212 8.29 -8.27 -5.89
C ARG A 212 8.24 -8.49 -4.39
N ASN A 213 8.97 -7.66 -3.63
CA ASN A 213 9.21 -7.92 -2.21
C ASN A 213 8.00 -7.63 -1.33
N ILE A 214 7.11 -6.69 -1.72
CA ILE A 214 5.87 -6.41 -0.99
C ILE A 214 4.92 -7.61 -1.06
N PRO A 215 4.43 -8.05 -2.24
CA PRO A 215 3.46 -9.14 -2.29
C PRO A 215 4.03 -10.46 -1.77
N LEU A 216 5.26 -10.82 -2.14
CA LEU A 216 5.88 -12.06 -1.67
C LEU A 216 6.13 -12.04 -0.15
N GLY A 217 6.62 -10.94 0.39
CA GLY A 217 6.85 -10.80 1.82
C GLY A 217 5.55 -10.92 2.62
N MET A 218 4.47 -10.28 2.16
CA MET A 218 3.16 -10.37 2.81
C MET A 218 2.57 -11.78 2.73
N ILE A 219 2.60 -12.42 1.56
CA ILE A 219 2.08 -13.79 1.37
C ILE A 219 2.85 -14.79 2.23
N ILE A 220 4.19 -14.79 2.17
CA ILE A 220 5.01 -15.72 2.95
C ILE A 220 4.80 -15.49 4.46
N SER A 221 4.74 -14.22 4.90
CA SER A 221 4.48 -13.90 6.32
C SER A 221 3.13 -14.43 6.78
N LEU A 222 2.07 -14.23 5.99
CA LEU A 222 0.75 -14.71 6.33
C LEU A 222 0.70 -16.24 6.40
N LEU A 223 1.25 -16.94 5.40
CA LEU A 223 1.28 -18.40 5.36
C LEU A 223 2.04 -18.99 6.55
N VAL A 224 3.27 -18.52 6.77
CA VAL A 224 4.12 -19.00 7.86
C VAL A 224 3.46 -18.73 9.21
N THR A 225 2.97 -17.50 9.43
CA THR A 225 2.33 -17.17 10.71
C THR A 225 1.03 -17.95 10.93
N SER A 226 0.20 -18.13 9.90
CA SER A 226 -1.05 -18.90 10.02
C SER A 226 -0.80 -20.37 10.37
N ILE A 227 0.23 -20.97 9.74
CA ILE A 227 0.64 -22.35 10.04
C ILE A 227 1.10 -22.44 11.51
N PHE A 228 2.02 -21.58 11.93
CA PHE A 228 2.50 -21.60 13.30
C PHE A 228 1.39 -21.31 14.32
N TYR A 229 0.52 -20.37 14.08
CA TYR A 229 -0.60 -20.10 14.96
C TYR A 229 -1.49 -21.31 15.14
N THR A 230 -1.88 -21.95 14.04
CA THR A 230 -2.74 -23.13 14.08
C THR A 230 -2.07 -24.28 14.86
N PHE A 231 -0.78 -24.59 14.60
CA PHE A 231 -0.09 -25.65 15.28
C PHE A 231 0.21 -25.35 16.75
N MET A 232 0.63 -24.14 17.08
CA MET A 232 0.92 -23.75 18.47
C MET A 232 -0.35 -23.75 19.31
N VAL A 233 -1.45 -23.22 18.77
CA VAL A 233 -2.76 -23.23 19.45
C VAL A 233 -3.27 -24.66 19.58
N PHE A 234 -3.14 -25.51 18.56
CA PHE A 234 -3.49 -26.94 18.61
C PHE A 234 -2.76 -27.66 19.74
N ILE A 235 -1.44 -27.48 19.84
CA ILE A 235 -0.64 -28.12 20.90
C ILE A 235 -1.03 -27.57 22.28
N THR A 236 -1.20 -26.27 22.40
CA THR A 236 -1.57 -25.60 23.66
C THR A 236 -2.91 -26.14 24.19
N VAL A 237 -3.91 -26.23 23.31
CA VAL A 237 -5.23 -26.80 23.64
C VAL A 237 -5.15 -28.26 23.99
N GLY A 238 -4.35 -29.04 23.25
CA GLY A 238 -4.21 -30.49 23.49
C GLY A 238 -3.38 -30.84 24.72
N VAL A 239 -2.53 -29.94 25.23
CA VAL A 239 -1.63 -30.19 26.36
C VAL A 239 -2.18 -29.66 27.68
N LEU A 240 -2.85 -28.51 27.69
CA LEU A 240 -3.40 -27.90 28.89
C LEU A 240 -4.83 -28.34 29.16
N GLU A 241 -5.16 -28.50 30.44
CA GLU A 241 -6.53 -28.74 30.87
C GLU A 241 -7.41 -27.51 30.62
N SER A 242 -8.67 -27.75 30.27
CA SER A 242 -9.63 -26.70 29.87
C SER A 242 -9.77 -25.57 30.87
N ASP A 243 -9.85 -25.90 32.18
CA ASP A 243 -10.00 -24.90 33.24
C ASP A 243 -8.75 -24.03 33.35
N LYS A 244 -7.57 -24.62 33.32
CA LYS A 244 -6.29 -23.90 33.36
C LYS A 244 -6.12 -23.00 32.14
N LEU A 245 -6.48 -23.48 30.94
CA LEU A 245 -6.31 -22.74 29.68
C LEU A 245 -7.25 -21.53 29.59
N SER A 246 -8.52 -21.68 30.01
CA SER A 246 -9.54 -20.62 29.93
C SER A 246 -9.23 -19.41 30.82
N HIS A 247 -8.41 -19.58 31.86
CA HIS A 247 -8.02 -18.52 32.79
C HIS A 247 -6.56 -18.08 32.61
N SER A 248 -5.80 -18.74 31.74
CA SER A 248 -4.38 -18.41 31.53
C SER A 248 -4.20 -17.16 30.66
N LEU A 249 -3.41 -16.21 31.14
CA LEU A 249 -2.88 -15.09 30.37
C LEU A 249 -1.51 -15.39 29.74
N THR A 250 -0.93 -16.56 30.02
CA THR A 250 0.36 -17.01 29.48
C THR A 250 0.27 -18.42 28.86
N PRO A 251 -0.79 -18.72 28.06
CA PRO A 251 -1.15 -20.07 27.65
C PRO A 251 -0.04 -20.83 26.93
N ILE A 252 0.74 -20.16 26.08
CA ILE A 252 1.84 -20.79 25.33
C ILE A 252 2.99 -21.16 26.26
N SER A 253 3.34 -20.27 27.20
CA SER A 253 4.41 -20.53 28.17
C SER A 253 4.02 -21.64 29.17
N ASP A 254 2.75 -21.65 29.57
CA ASP A 254 2.21 -22.70 30.46
C ASP A 254 2.17 -24.08 29.76
N ALA A 255 1.82 -24.10 28.47
CA ALA A 255 1.89 -25.33 27.68
C ALA A 255 3.34 -25.83 27.53
N ALA A 256 4.29 -24.93 27.29
CA ALA A 256 5.70 -25.26 27.20
C ALA A 256 6.24 -25.87 28.51
N GLU A 257 5.78 -25.38 29.66
CA GLU A 257 6.17 -25.94 30.96
C GLU A 257 5.87 -27.42 31.07
N VAL A 258 4.77 -27.90 30.48
CA VAL A 258 4.35 -29.31 30.57
C VAL A 258 5.33 -30.28 29.88
N PHE A 259 5.93 -29.89 28.74
CA PHE A 259 6.79 -30.78 27.96
C PHE A 259 8.24 -30.31 27.79
N MET A 260 8.54 -29.05 28.10
CA MET A 260 9.90 -28.49 28.11
C MET A 260 10.38 -28.12 29.52
N GLY A 261 9.50 -28.23 30.52
CA GLY A 261 9.78 -27.83 31.90
C GLY A 261 9.98 -26.33 32.10
N ALA A 262 10.53 -25.96 33.26
CA ALA A 262 10.80 -24.55 33.59
C ALA A 262 11.67 -23.80 32.55
N PRO A 263 12.71 -24.42 31.93
CA PRO A 263 13.46 -23.74 30.87
C PRO A 263 12.59 -23.34 29.67
N GLY A 264 11.64 -24.19 29.26
CA GLY A 264 10.71 -23.92 28.18
C GLY A 264 9.77 -22.75 28.51
N LYS A 265 9.20 -22.74 29.71
CA LYS A 265 8.36 -21.64 30.21
C LYS A 265 9.11 -20.31 30.17
N ILE A 266 10.34 -20.30 30.70
CA ILE A 266 11.18 -19.08 30.74
C ILE A 266 11.55 -18.64 29.33
N ALA A 267 11.97 -19.56 28.45
CA ALA A 267 12.37 -19.24 27.08
C ALA A 267 11.21 -18.61 26.29
N LEU A 268 9.99 -19.19 26.35
CA LEU A 268 8.82 -18.63 25.70
C LEU A 268 8.31 -17.35 26.38
N GLY A 269 8.48 -17.21 27.67
CA GLY A 269 8.19 -15.99 28.41
C GLY A 269 9.08 -14.82 27.96
N ILE A 270 10.39 -15.05 27.86
CA ILE A 270 11.35 -14.05 27.34
C ILE A 270 11.00 -13.70 25.88
N ALA A 271 10.72 -14.71 25.05
CA ALA A 271 10.32 -14.49 23.66
C ALA A 271 9.04 -13.66 23.55
N ALA A 272 8.07 -13.89 24.43
CA ALA A 272 6.85 -13.10 24.51
C ALA A 272 7.16 -11.63 24.87
N ILE A 273 7.96 -11.38 25.90
CA ILE A 273 8.36 -10.01 26.30
C ILE A 273 9.04 -9.27 25.13
N LEU A 274 9.99 -9.91 24.43
CA LEU A 274 10.67 -9.33 23.29
C LEU A 274 9.71 -9.03 22.12
N ALA A 275 8.76 -9.92 21.86
CA ALA A 275 7.72 -9.75 20.84
C ALA A 275 6.78 -8.57 21.19
N PHE A 276 6.38 -8.46 22.45
CA PHE A 276 5.54 -7.35 22.93
C PHE A 276 6.28 -6.01 22.87
N LEU A 277 7.55 -5.99 23.30
CA LEU A 277 8.40 -4.81 23.25
C LEU A 277 8.47 -4.26 21.83
N SER A 278 8.78 -5.12 20.87
CA SER A 278 8.82 -4.73 19.45
C SER A 278 7.44 -4.25 18.96
N THR A 279 6.36 -4.95 19.32
CA THR A 279 5.01 -4.59 18.86
C THR A 279 4.51 -3.30 19.49
N ALA A 280 4.70 -3.08 20.79
CA ALA A 280 4.26 -1.88 21.48
C ALA A 280 4.99 -0.64 20.97
N ASN A 281 6.33 -0.70 20.90
CA ASN A 281 7.15 0.41 20.42
C ASN A 281 6.82 0.79 18.98
N ALA A 282 6.87 -0.19 18.06
CA ALA A 282 6.56 0.04 16.66
C ALA A 282 5.08 0.39 16.42
N GLY A 283 4.16 -0.11 17.26
CA GLY A 283 2.75 0.20 17.19
C GLY A 283 2.44 1.66 17.50
N ILE A 284 3.00 2.21 18.58
CA ILE A 284 2.87 3.64 18.95
C ILE A 284 3.41 4.54 17.81
N MET A 285 4.58 4.22 17.27
CA MET A 285 5.17 4.96 16.16
C MET A 285 4.29 4.91 14.91
N THR A 286 3.83 3.72 14.52
CA THR A 286 3.03 3.53 13.31
C THR A 286 1.66 4.21 13.45
N ALA A 287 1.02 4.12 14.63
CA ALA A 287 -0.22 4.81 14.91
C ALA A 287 -0.06 6.33 14.80
N ALA A 288 0.98 6.92 15.39
CA ALA A 288 1.25 8.35 15.26
C ALA A 288 1.51 8.76 13.79
N ARG A 289 2.23 7.93 13.03
CA ARG A 289 2.50 8.20 11.60
C ARG A 289 1.27 8.09 10.71
N SER A 290 0.24 7.31 11.07
CA SER A 290 -0.99 7.24 10.27
C SER A 290 -1.79 8.54 10.28
N LEU A 291 -1.56 9.42 11.27
CA LEU A 291 -2.15 10.76 11.32
C LEU A 291 -1.46 11.76 10.38
N VAL A 292 -0.21 11.52 9.97
CA VAL A 292 0.56 12.45 9.13
C VAL A 292 -0.10 12.65 7.76
N PRO A 293 -0.43 11.61 6.98
CA PRO A 293 -1.10 11.78 5.68
C PRO A 293 -2.45 12.48 5.78
N LEU A 294 -3.23 12.20 6.83
CA LEU A 294 -4.50 12.89 7.09
C LEU A 294 -4.31 14.39 7.29
N SER A 295 -3.24 14.77 7.98
CA SER A 295 -2.88 16.16 8.21
C SER A 295 -2.34 16.84 6.95
N GLU A 296 -1.50 16.16 6.17
CA GLU A 296 -0.97 16.64 4.89
C GLU A 296 -2.08 16.83 3.84
N ASP A 297 -3.10 15.96 3.87
CA ASP A 297 -4.29 16.07 3.02
C ASP A 297 -5.32 17.08 3.55
N GLY A 298 -5.04 17.77 4.68
CA GLY A 298 -5.94 18.77 5.27
C GLY A 298 -7.19 18.20 5.94
N LEU A 299 -7.22 16.89 6.22
CA LEU A 299 -8.37 16.18 6.80
C LEU A 299 -8.45 16.29 8.34
N ILE A 300 -7.30 16.53 8.98
CA ILE A 300 -7.17 16.82 10.41
C ILE A 300 -6.23 18.03 10.59
N PRO A 301 -6.15 18.63 11.81
CA PRO A 301 -5.30 19.78 12.04
C PRO A 301 -3.83 19.58 11.66
N GLU A 302 -3.26 20.51 10.89
CA GLU A 302 -1.87 20.49 10.42
C GLU A 302 -0.85 20.34 11.56
N LYS A 303 -1.19 20.82 12.76
CA LYS A 303 -0.35 20.68 13.95
C LYS A 303 -0.05 19.21 14.29
N LEU A 304 -0.97 18.27 13.98
CA LEU A 304 -0.80 16.85 14.27
C LEU A 304 0.22 16.18 13.32
N GLY A 305 0.25 16.57 12.05
CA GLY A 305 1.21 16.05 11.08
C GLY A 305 2.59 16.71 11.11
N ARG A 306 2.77 17.78 11.89
CA ARG A 306 4.02 18.54 11.89
C ARG A 306 5.20 17.71 12.40
N ILE A 307 6.19 17.49 11.54
CA ILE A 307 7.40 16.74 11.85
C ILE A 307 8.40 17.67 12.54
N ASN A 308 8.94 17.25 13.68
CA ASN A 308 9.98 17.97 14.40
C ASN A 308 11.30 17.98 13.59
N ALA A 309 11.90 19.15 13.38
CA ALA A 309 13.09 19.30 12.55
C ALA A 309 14.33 18.59 13.14
N ARG A 310 14.47 18.52 14.48
CA ARG A 310 15.60 17.90 15.17
C ARG A 310 15.50 16.38 15.20
N PHE A 311 14.34 15.85 15.60
CA PHE A 311 14.15 14.42 15.86
C PHE A 311 13.52 13.67 14.67
N ARG A 312 13.01 14.39 13.67
CA ARG A 312 12.32 13.86 12.47
C ARG A 312 11.14 12.92 12.81
N THR A 313 10.44 13.23 13.91
CA THR A 313 9.27 12.50 14.39
C THR A 313 8.08 13.44 14.56
N PRO A 314 6.82 12.96 14.39
CA PRO A 314 5.62 13.77 14.55
C PRO A 314 5.23 13.88 16.05
N HIS A 315 5.86 14.80 16.78
CA HIS A 315 5.73 14.91 18.24
C HIS A 315 4.28 15.04 18.72
N ASN A 316 3.48 15.90 18.08
CA ASN A 316 2.10 16.10 18.49
C ASN A 316 1.23 14.84 18.28
N ALA A 317 1.42 14.16 17.16
CA ALA A 317 0.74 12.89 16.91
C ALA A 317 1.17 11.81 17.91
N LEU A 318 2.46 11.75 18.26
CA LEU A 318 2.98 10.83 19.29
C LEU A 318 2.39 11.12 20.67
N LEU A 319 2.29 12.37 21.08
CA LEU A 319 1.69 12.74 22.36
C LEU A 319 0.20 12.39 22.43
N VAL A 320 -0.57 12.68 21.37
CA VAL A 320 -1.99 12.30 21.28
C VAL A 320 -2.15 10.78 21.30
N THR A 321 -1.33 10.06 20.53
CA THR A 321 -1.34 8.59 20.52
C THR A 321 -0.94 8.01 21.87
N GLY A 322 0.11 8.54 22.50
CA GLY A 322 0.57 8.11 23.82
C GLY A 322 -0.49 8.33 24.90
N LEU A 323 -1.15 9.50 24.90
CA LEU A 323 -2.26 9.78 25.83
C LEU A 323 -3.43 8.81 25.61
N PHE A 324 -3.79 8.55 24.34
CA PHE A 324 -4.86 7.60 24.02
C PHE A 324 -4.50 6.17 24.47
N VAL A 325 -3.27 5.72 24.23
CA VAL A 325 -2.78 4.42 24.68
C VAL A 325 -2.81 4.35 26.22
N LEU A 326 -2.31 5.37 26.92
CA LEU A 326 -2.34 5.43 28.40
C LEU A 326 -3.75 5.26 28.96
N VAL A 327 -4.75 5.97 28.41
CA VAL A 327 -6.14 5.81 28.82
C VAL A 327 -6.64 4.39 28.53
N SER A 328 -6.24 3.83 27.38
CA SER A 328 -6.65 2.48 26.96
C SER A 328 -6.09 1.37 27.85
N LEU A 329 -4.98 1.59 28.59
CA LEU A 329 -4.41 0.60 29.51
C LEU A 329 -5.36 0.23 30.67
N PHE A 330 -6.35 1.06 30.98
CA PHE A 330 -7.33 0.80 32.03
C PHE A 330 -8.58 0.06 31.53
N LEU A 331 -8.65 -0.26 30.23
CA LEU A 331 -9.71 -1.07 29.66
C LEU A 331 -9.42 -2.57 29.86
N LYS A 332 -10.47 -3.38 29.87
CA LYS A 332 -10.34 -4.84 29.89
C LYS A 332 -9.64 -5.32 28.61
N LEU A 333 -8.78 -6.33 28.74
CA LEU A 333 -8.05 -6.93 27.61
C LEU A 333 -8.96 -7.34 26.46
N GLU A 334 -10.11 -7.91 26.77
CA GLU A 334 -11.12 -8.34 25.80
C GLU A 334 -11.62 -7.18 24.95
N ILE A 335 -11.93 -6.03 25.57
CA ILE A 335 -12.40 -4.83 24.87
C ILE A 335 -11.34 -4.30 23.91
N LEU A 336 -10.06 -4.28 24.34
CA LEU A 336 -8.96 -3.85 23.48
C LEU A 336 -8.84 -4.74 22.22
N VAL A 337 -8.97 -6.05 22.39
CA VAL A 337 -8.89 -7.03 21.31
C VAL A 337 -10.09 -6.92 20.37
N GLU A 338 -11.31 -6.88 20.91
CA GLU A 338 -12.55 -6.78 20.14
C GLU A 338 -12.58 -5.49 19.31
N ALA A 339 -12.28 -4.34 19.94
CA ALA A 339 -12.23 -3.07 19.25
C ALA A 339 -11.15 -3.02 18.16
N ALA A 340 -9.94 -3.52 18.44
CA ALA A 340 -8.87 -3.55 17.45
C ALA A 340 -9.20 -4.49 16.28
N SER A 341 -9.76 -5.68 16.56
CA SER A 341 -10.16 -6.65 15.53
C SER A 341 -11.25 -6.12 14.62
N LEU A 342 -12.28 -5.53 15.21
CA LEU A 342 -13.41 -4.97 14.49
C LEU A 342 -12.97 -3.90 13.49
N VAL A 343 -12.18 -2.95 13.97
CA VAL A 343 -11.66 -1.87 13.13
C VAL A 343 -10.78 -2.41 12.02
N LEU A 344 -9.97 -3.42 12.30
CA LEU A 344 -9.17 -4.09 11.27
C LEU A 344 -10.04 -4.74 10.20
N ILE A 345 -11.11 -5.41 10.60
CA ILE A 345 -12.06 -6.02 9.65
C ILE A 345 -12.69 -4.94 8.76
N LEU A 346 -13.12 -3.81 9.33
CA LEU A 346 -13.63 -2.66 8.57
C LEU A 346 -12.60 -2.11 7.57
N THR A 347 -11.36 -1.95 7.99
CA THR A 347 -10.27 -1.48 7.11
C THR A 347 -10.03 -2.45 5.95
N ASN A 348 -10.12 -3.77 6.18
CA ASN A 348 -9.98 -4.77 5.12
C ASN A 348 -11.17 -4.72 4.12
N ILE A 349 -12.39 -4.43 4.58
CA ILE A 349 -13.54 -4.18 3.68
C ILE A 349 -13.23 -2.98 2.78
N LEU A 350 -12.77 -1.87 3.37
CA LEU A 350 -12.43 -0.67 2.61
C LEU A 350 -11.29 -0.91 1.61
N ALA A 351 -10.29 -1.74 1.96
CA ALA A 351 -9.22 -2.12 1.06
C ALA A 351 -9.73 -2.94 -0.14
N CYS A 352 -10.63 -3.90 0.08
CA CYS A 352 -11.25 -4.66 -0.99
C CYS A 352 -12.10 -3.77 -1.91
N LEU A 353 -12.90 -2.87 -1.35
CA LEU A 353 -13.70 -1.89 -2.12
C LEU A 353 -12.80 -0.94 -2.92
N SER A 354 -11.69 -0.48 -2.34
CA SER A 354 -10.74 0.41 -3.00
C SER A 354 -10.15 -0.20 -4.27
N VAL A 355 -9.77 -1.49 -4.23
CA VAL A 355 -9.26 -2.19 -5.42
C VAL A 355 -10.32 -2.32 -6.50
N ILE A 356 -11.58 -2.66 -6.12
CA ILE A 356 -12.68 -2.73 -7.07
C ILE A 356 -12.86 -1.38 -7.76
N ILE A 357 -12.93 -0.29 -7.00
CA ILE A 357 -13.15 1.06 -7.53
C ILE A 357 -11.96 1.51 -8.40
N LEU A 358 -10.72 1.31 -7.96
CA LEU A 358 -9.53 1.66 -8.73
C LEU A 358 -9.45 0.92 -10.08
N ARG A 359 -9.87 -0.34 -10.13
CA ARG A 359 -9.88 -1.10 -11.38
C ARG A 359 -11.05 -0.73 -12.28
N GLU A 360 -12.27 -0.56 -11.71
CA GLU A 360 -13.47 -0.24 -12.48
C GLU A 360 -13.52 1.21 -12.94
N SER A 361 -12.84 2.13 -12.26
CA SER A 361 -12.68 3.53 -12.71
C SER A 361 -11.84 3.66 -13.99
N ARG A 362 -11.06 2.60 -14.33
CA ARG A 362 -10.18 2.56 -15.51
C ARG A 362 -9.21 3.73 -15.61
N ILE A 363 -8.78 4.26 -14.47
CA ILE A 363 -7.76 5.30 -14.42
C ILE A 363 -6.47 4.75 -15.04
N GLN A 364 -5.98 5.40 -16.09
CA GLN A 364 -4.89 4.86 -16.91
C GLN A 364 -3.55 4.82 -16.19
N ASN A 365 -3.35 5.71 -15.23
CA ASN A 365 -2.15 5.77 -14.41
C ASN A 365 -2.22 4.88 -13.16
N TYR A 366 -3.28 4.10 -12.97
CA TYR A 366 -3.30 3.03 -11.98
C TYR A 366 -2.56 1.80 -12.52
N ARG A 367 -1.25 1.71 -12.22
CA ARG A 367 -0.33 0.66 -12.72
C ARG A 367 0.28 -0.16 -11.59
N PRO A 368 -0.51 -1.03 -10.93
CA PRO A 368 0.04 -1.91 -9.91
C PRO A 368 1.00 -2.92 -10.53
N SER A 369 2.16 -3.10 -9.91
CA SER A 369 3.12 -4.13 -10.32
C SER A 369 2.69 -5.54 -9.91
N PHE A 370 1.84 -5.64 -8.89
CA PHE A 370 1.16 -6.87 -8.49
C PHE A 370 -0.34 -6.68 -8.62
N ARG A 371 -1.02 -7.63 -9.27
CA ARG A 371 -2.48 -7.64 -9.40
C ARG A 371 -3.07 -8.84 -8.65
N VAL A 372 -4.09 -8.58 -7.84
CA VAL A 372 -4.79 -9.65 -7.12
C VAL A 372 -5.38 -10.66 -8.09
N PRO A 373 -5.11 -11.96 -7.88
CA PRO A 373 -5.73 -13.03 -8.68
C PRO A 373 -7.21 -13.17 -8.38
N LEU A 374 -7.96 -13.86 -9.25
CA LEU A 374 -9.40 -14.14 -9.09
C LEU A 374 -10.28 -12.89 -8.91
N TYR A 375 -9.84 -11.76 -9.41
CA TYR A 375 -10.64 -10.54 -9.41
C TYR A 375 -11.91 -10.69 -10.27
N PRO A 376 -13.08 -10.16 -9.85
CA PRO A 376 -13.37 -9.46 -8.59
C PRO A 376 -13.80 -10.39 -7.44
N TRP A 377 -13.89 -11.69 -7.68
CA TRP A 377 -14.51 -12.65 -6.77
C TRP A 377 -13.83 -12.70 -5.39
N LEU A 378 -12.51 -12.60 -5.35
CA LEU A 378 -11.77 -12.64 -4.09
C LEU A 378 -12.14 -11.45 -3.18
N GLN A 379 -12.28 -10.24 -3.75
CA GLN A 379 -12.70 -9.05 -3.02
C GLN A 379 -14.15 -9.17 -2.54
N VAL A 380 -15.05 -9.65 -3.41
CA VAL A 380 -16.48 -9.84 -3.06
C VAL A 380 -16.63 -10.84 -1.92
N VAL A 381 -15.97 -12.00 -2.02
CA VAL A 381 -15.96 -13.01 -0.93
C VAL A 381 -15.37 -12.44 0.34
N GLY A 382 -14.28 -11.65 0.24
CA GLY A 382 -13.69 -10.96 1.37
C GLY A 382 -14.68 -10.01 2.04
N ILE A 383 -15.33 -9.13 1.29
CA ILE A 383 -16.32 -8.17 1.81
C ILE A 383 -17.47 -8.90 2.50
N ILE A 384 -18.01 -9.95 1.89
CA ILE A 384 -19.10 -10.75 2.47
C ILE A 384 -18.63 -11.42 3.77
N GLY A 385 -17.44 -12.09 3.75
CA GLY A 385 -16.88 -12.77 4.91
C GLY A 385 -16.59 -11.82 6.07
N PHE A 386 -15.99 -10.66 5.79
CA PHE A 386 -15.72 -9.64 6.79
C PHE A 386 -17.01 -9.05 7.37
N SER A 387 -17.98 -8.73 6.54
CA SER A 387 -19.28 -8.23 6.99
C SER A 387 -19.99 -9.26 7.87
N PHE A 388 -19.94 -10.53 7.48
CA PHE A 388 -20.49 -11.61 8.28
C PHE A 388 -19.84 -11.74 9.66
N LEU A 389 -18.49 -11.60 9.74
CA LEU A 389 -17.79 -11.60 11.03
C LEU A 389 -18.23 -10.45 11.93
N ILE A 390 -18.36 -9.22 11.39
CA ILE A 390 -18.83 -8.07 12.16
C ILE A 390 -20.20 -8.34 12.78
N PHE A 391 -21.16 -8.90 12.00
CA PHE A 391 -22.46 -9.26 12.52
C PHE A 391 -22.41 -10.34 13.61
N LYS A 392 -21.48 -11.28 13.53
CA LYS A 392 -21.30 -12.35 14.51
C LYS A 392 -20.57 -11.92 15.77
N MET A 393 -19.79 -10.83 15.73
CA MET A 393 -19.13 -10.26 16.90
C MET A 393 -20.11 -9.59 17.89
N GLY A 394 -21.39 -9.45 17.52
CA GLY A 394 -22.44 -9.01 18.43
C GLY A 394 -22.77 -7.51 18.36
N SER A 395 -23.79 -7.11 19.13
CA SER A 395 -24.33 -5.76 19.11
C SER A 395 -23.37 -4.69 19.65
N GLU A 396 -22.54 -5.04 20.62
CA GLU A 396 -21.54 -4.13 21.17
C GLU A 396 -20.49 -3.74 20.14
N ALA A 397 -20.02 -4.74 19.39
CA ALA A 397 -19.08 -4.54 18.30
C ALA A 397 -19.68 -3.65 17.18
N LEU A 398 -20.93 -3.90 16.80
CA LEU A 398 -21.65 -3.06 15.82
C LEU A 398 -21.80 -1.62 16.31
N PHE A 399 -22.14 -1.42 17.59
CA PHE A 399 -22.28 -0.10 18.18
C PHE A 399 -20.95 0.67 18.18
N VAL A 400 -19.86 0.03 18.60
CA VAL A 400 -18.50 0.62 18.57
C VAL A 400 -18.09 0.99 17.14
N SER A 401 -18.36 0.10 16.17
CA SER A 401 -18.08 0.39 14.75
C SER A 401 -18.82 1.63 14.26
N LEU A 402 -20.12 1.68 14.54
CA LEU A 402 -20.97 2.79 14.13
C LEU A 402 -20.49 4.09 14.78
N LEU A 403 -20.18 4.05 16.08
CA LEU A 403 -19.67 5.21 16.82
C LEU A 403 -18.36 5.74 16.20
N LEU A 404 -17.42 4.86 15.86
CA LEU A 404 -16.15 5.23 15.26
C LEU A 404 -16.33 5.80 13.85
N ILE A 405 -17.20 5.20 13.02
CA ILE A 405 -17.52 5.70 11.69
C ILE A 405 -18.17 7.09 11.79
N VAL A 406 -19.13 7.26 12.69
CA VAL A 406 -19.80 8.54 12.93
C VAL A 406 -18.81 9.58 13.43
N ALA A 407 -17.95 9.25 14.41
CA ALA A 407 -16.92 10.15 14.91
C ALA A 407 -15.94 10.59 13.80
N GLY A 408 -15.48 9.64 12.97
CA GLY A 408 -14.64 9.96 11.81
C GLY A 408 -15.36 10.83 10.78
N GLY A 409 -16.65 10.57 10.55
CA GLY A 409 -17.52 11.38 9.70
C GLY A 409 -17.70 12.81 10.24
N PHE A 410 -17.85 12.98 11.54
CA PHE A 410 -17.89 14.30 12.18
C PHE A 410 -16.58 15.07 11.98
N VAL A 411 -15.43 14.44 12.20
CA VAL A 411 -14.12 15.07 11.96
C VAL A 411 -14.02 15.56 10.52
N TYR A 412 -14.40 14.73 9.54
CA TYR A 412 -14.43 15.13 8.15
C TYR A 412 -15.40 16.30 7.89
N TRP A 413 -16.64 16.21 8.40
CA TRP A 413 -17.69 17.20 8.15
C TRP A 413 -17.32 18.60 8.67
N PHE A 414 -16.79 18.67 9.91
CA PHE A 414 -16.47 19.94 10.54
C PHE A 414 -15.10 20.49 10.15
N TYR A 415 -14.15 19.62 9.76
CA TYR A 415 -12.79 20.05 9.49
C TYR A 415 -12.35 19.80 8.05
N GLY A 416 -12.43 18.56 7.56
CA GLY A 416 -11.87 18.15 6.27
C GLY A 416 -12.63 18.69 5.06
N ARG A 417 -13.95 18.72 5.10
CA ARG A 417 -14.82 19.11 3.96
C ARG A 417 -14.49 20.49 3.38
N ILE A 418 -14.14 21.45 4.21
CA ILE A 418 -13.92 22.84 3.79
C ILE A 418 -12.53 23.02 3.15
N ARG A 419 -11.58 22.11 3.43
CA ARG A 419 -10.16 22.27 3.10
C ARG A 419 -9.66 21.35 2.00
N THR A 420 -10.43 20.34 1.64
CA THR A 420 -10.03 19.35 0.64
C THR A 420 -10.91 19.40 -0.59
N ASN A 421 -10.29 19.64 -1.74
CA ASN A 421 -10.94 19.60 -3.05
C ASN A 421 -10.12 18.67 -3.96
N ARG A 422 -9.92 17.41 -3.52
CA ARG A 422 -9.13 16.43 -4.26
C ARG A 422 -10.02 15.45 -5.01
N GLU A 423 -9.60 15.12 -6.20
CA GLU A 423 -10.20 14.05 -6.99
C GLU A 423 -9.81 12.67 -6.44
N TYR A 424 -10.70 11.71 -6.68
CA TYR A 424 -10.53 10.33 -6.25
C TYR A 424 -11.20 9.37 -7.24
N ALA A 425 -10.75 8.12 -7.27
CA ALA A 425 -11.14 7.15 -8.28
C ALA A 425 -12.66 6.89 -8.36
N LEU A 426 -13.38 6.99 -7.26
CA LEU A 426 -14.84 6.83 -7.24
C LEU A 426 -15.55 7.90 -8.10
N LEU A 427 -15.02 9.12 -8.20
CA LEU A 427 -15.59 10.15 -9.09
C LEU A 427 -15.50 9.73 -10.56
N HIS A 428 -14.35 9.21 -11.00
CA HIS A 428 -14.17 8.68 -12.35
C HIS A 428 -15.13 7.51 -12.65
N LEU A 429 -15.39 6.66 -11.65
CA LEU A 429 -16.37 5.58 -11.79
C LEU A 429 -17.80 6.14 -11.94
N ILE A 430 -18.18 7.12 -11.11
CA ILE A 430 -19.50 7.77 -11.18
C ILE A 430 -19.67 8.51 -12.52
N GLU A 431 -18.67 9.25 -12.95
CA GLU A 431 -18.64 9.94 -14.25
C GLU A 431 -18.89 8.96 -15.40
N ARG A 432 -18.18 7.83 -15.39
CA ARG A 432 -18.36 6.78 -16.40
C ARG A 432 -19.78 6.20 -16.41
N ILE A 433 -20.44 6.09 -15.25
CA ILE A 433 -21.81 5.56 -15.14
C ILE A 433 -22.85 6.60 -15.53
N THR A 434 -22.62 7.87 -15.18
CA THR A 434 -23.59 8.96 -15.35
C THR A 434 -23.40 9.77 -16.64
N ALA A 435 -22.31 9.56 -17.38
CA ALA A 435 -21.90 10.32 -18.55
C ALA A 435 -21.85 11.85 -18.31
N ARG A 436 -21.46 12.27 -17.10
CA ARG A 436 -21.28 13.68 -16.71
C ARG A 436 -19.80 13.93 -16.41
N GLU A 437 -19.25 15.03 -16.89
CA GLU A 437 -17.88 15.45 -16.51
C GLU A 437 -17.87 15.91 -15.05
N LEU A 438 -17.17 15.15 -14.20
CA LEU A 438 -17.04 15.38 -12.75
C LEU A 438 -15.59 15.55 -12.32
N THR A 439 -14.62 15.34 -13.23
CA THR A 439 -13.20 15.24 -12.92
C THR A 439 -12.39 16.32 -13.62
N SER A 440 -11.31 16.78 -13.00
CA SER A 440 -10.31 17.70 -13.55
C SER A 440 -8.97 17.05 -13.87
N TYR A 441 -8.90 15.72 -13.80
CA TYR A 441 -7.70 14.89 -14.03
C TYR A 441 -6.52 15.13 -13.07
N SER A 442 -6.73 15.84 -11.96
CA SER A 442 -5.67 16.10 -10.97
C SER A 442 -5.16 14.83 -10.28
N LEU A 443 -6.00 13.81 -10.16
CA LEU A 443 -5.61 12.50 -9.64
C LEU A 443 -4.65 11.78 -10.62
N GLU A 444 -4.87 11.88 -11.92
CA GLU A 444 -3.98 11.28 -12.92
C GLU A 444 -2.59 11.91 -12.88
N ASP A 445 -2.51 13.23 -12.68
CA ASP A 445 -1.25 13.95 -12.52
C ASP A 445 -0.50 13.50 -11.25
N GLU A 446 -1.20 13.34 -10.13
CA GLU A 446 -0.62 12.84 -8.88
C GLU A 446 -0.10 11.41 -9.06
N LEU A 447 -0.87 10.52 -9.68
CA LEU A 447 -0.46 9.14 -9.96
C LEU A 447 0.72 9.06 -10.93
N ARG A 448 0.79 9.96 -11.94
CA ARG A 448 1.95 10.10 -12.84
C ARG A 448 3.22 10.41 -12.06
N GLU A 449 3.14 11.35 -11.13
CA GLU A 449 4.29 11.73 -10.31
C GLU A 449 4.70 10.60 -9.35
N ILE A 450 3.75 9.86 -8.80
CA ILE A 450 4.01 8.66 -7.98
C ILE A 450 4.74 7.58 -8.79
N ILE A 451 4.30 7.30 -10.03
CA ILE A 451 4.96 6.34 -10.92
C ILE A 451 6.39 6.77 -11.20
N ARG A 452 6.61 8.06 -11.53
CA ARG A 452 7.95 8.60 -11.76
C ARG A 452 8.88 8.38 -10.58
N GLN A 453 8.39 8.63 -9.37
CA GLN A 453 9.17 8.44 -8.15
C GLN A 453 9.42 6.95 -7.85
N ARG A 454 8.42 6.10 -8.06
CA ARG A 454 8.52 4.65 -7.89
C ARG A 454 9.55 4.02 -8.82
N ASP A 455 9.48 4.37 -10.10
CA ASP A 455 10.30 3.77 -11.16
C ASP A 455 11.62 4.54 -11.37
N GLU A 456 11.94 5.50 -10.45
CA GLU A 456 13.16 6.32 -10.45
C GLU A 456 13.41 7.05 -11.79
N ILE A 457 12.33 7.47 -12.47
CA ILE A 457 12.41 8.16 -13.74
C ILE A 457 12.96 9.57 -13.54
N VAL A 458 14.21 9.79 -13.95
CA VAL A 458 14.84 11.12 -13.98
C VAL A 458 14.49 11.78 -15.29
N LYS A 459 13.86 12.97 -15.24
CA LYS A 459 13.52 13.72 -16.44
C LYS A 459 14.77 14.18 -17.17
N ASP A 460 14.79 13.96 -18.46
CA ASP A 460 15.78 14.51 -19.37
C ASP A 460 15.20 15.62 -20.26
N ARG A 461 15.99 16.14 -21.20
CA ARG A 461 15.55 17.20 -22.13
C ARG A 461 14.37 16.76 -23.00
N PHE A 462 14.32 15.49 -23.41
CA PHE A 462 13.22 14.95 -24.21
C PHE A 462 11.92 14.95 -23.42
N ASP A 463 11.95 14.52 -22.15
CA ASP A 463 10.78 14.57 -21.28
C ASP A 463 10.23 15.99 -21.12
N HIS A 464 11.11 17.00 -20.95
CA HIS A 464 10.69 18.40 -20.86
C HIS A 464 10.05 18.95 -22.14
N ILE A 465 10.50 18.48 -23.30
CA ILE A 465 9.88 18.86 -24.58
C ILE A 465 8.52 18.18 -24.72
N VAL A 466 8.42 16.88 -24.41
CA VAL A 466 7.16 16.14 -24.45
C VAL A 466 6.11 16.70 -23.47
N GLU A 467 6.52 17.17 -22.30
CA GLU A 467 5.60 17.84 -21.35
C GLU A 467 4.91 19.08 -21.95
N ARG A 468 5.57 19.76 -22.88
CA ARG A 468 5.08 21.01 -23.48
C ARG A 468 4.66 20.87 -24.93
N CYS A 469 4.85 19.69 -25.54
CA CYS A 469 4.57 19.46 -26.94
C CYS A 469 3.06 19.54 -27.25
N ILE A 470 2.73 19.77 -28.51
CA ILE A 470 1.38 19.64 -29.01
C ILE A 470 1.04 18.16 -29.12
N VAL A 471 -0.12 17.77 -28.58
CA VAL A 471 -0.68 16.44 -28.77
C VAL A 471 -2.00 16.58 -29.51
N LEU A 472 -2.11 15.93 -30.66
CA LEU A 472 -3.31 15.91 -31.48
C LEU A 472 -4.01 14.55 -31.33
N ASP A 473 -5.30 14.58 -31.07
CA ASP A 473 -6.17 13.41 -31.08
C ASP A 473 -7.22 13.58 -32.17
N ILE A 474 -7.02 12.91 -33.31
CA ILE A 474 -7.78 13.13 -34.53
C ILE A 474 -8.64 11.90 -34.78
N ASP A 475 -9.92 12.11 -35.09
CA ASP A 475 -10.80 10.99 -35.40
C ASP A 475 -10.47 10.41 -36.77
N ARG A 476 -10.30 11.28 -37.78
CA ARG A 476 -10.04 10.87 -39.16
C ARG A 476 -9.15 11.89 -39.89
N ALA A 477 -8.21 11.38 -40.71
CA ALA A 477 -7.55 12.10 -41.75
C ALA A 477 -7.59 11.25 -43.03
N GLU A 478 -8.00 11.80 -44.16
CA GLU A 478 -8.20 11.01 -45.38
C GLU A 478 -6.88 10.53 -45.99
N ASN A 479 -5.85 11.38 -45.91
CA ASN A 479 -4.52 11.07 -46.45
C ASN A 479 -3.41 11.80 -45.68
N VAL A 480 -2.17 11.52 -46.03
CA VAL A 480 -0.98 12.13 -45.40
C VAL A 480 -0.87 13.64 -45.68
N ASP A 481 -1.37 14.12 -46.83
CA ASP A 481 -1.31 15.53 -47.17
C ASP A 481 -2.19 16.39 -46.23
N GLU A 482 -3.43 15.94 -45.98
CA GLU A 482 -4.33 16.59 -45.02
C GLU A 482 -3.72 16.60 -43.61
N PHE A 483 -3.13 15.49 -43.21
CA PHE A 483 -2.44 15.41 -41.93
C PHE A 483 -1.24 16.36 -41.85
N PHE A 484 -0.42 16.46 -42.91
CA PHE A 484 0.73 17.36 -42.92
C PHE A 484 0.33 18.84 -42.93
N HIS A 485 -0.78 19.21 -43.56
CA HIS A 485 -1.33 20.55 -43.47
C HIS A 485 -1.69 20.91 -42.04
N LEU A 486 -2.46 20.08 -41.37
CA LEU A 486 -2.84 20.28 -39.96
C LEU A 486 -1.62 20.42 -39.05
N VAL A 487 -0.63 19.50 -39.21
CA VAL A 487 0.60 19.53 -38.42
C VAL A 487 1.43 20.78 -38.67
N SER A 488 1.54 21.22 -39.92
CA SER A 488 2.31 22.41 -40.28
C SER A 488 1.72 23.69 -39.71
N GLU A 489 0.40 23.85 -39.70
CA GLU A 489 -0.28 24.95 -39.03
C GLU A 489 0.05 24.98 -37.53
N LYS A 490 -0.07 23.86 -36.86
CA LYS A 490 0.19 23.73 -35.41
C LYS A 490 1.65 23.95 -35.05
N LEU A 491 2.59 23.44 -35.81
CA LEU A 491 4.02 23.64 -35.59
C LEU A 491 4.43 25.09 -35.89
N SER A 492 3.83 25.75 -36.91
CA SER A 492 4.07 27.14 -37.23
C SER A 492 3.81 28.07 -36.05
N GLU A 493 2.73 27.85 -35.30
CA GLU A 493 2.36 28.62 -34.09
C GLU A 493 3.48 28.62 -33.04
N ARG A 494 4.25 27.52 -32.95
CA ARG A 494 5.29 27.34 -31.93
C ARG A 494 6.70 27.66 -32.39
N LEU A 495 7.00 27.30 -33.63
CA LEU A 495 8.34 27.45 -34.20
C LEU A 495 8.59 28.84 -34.79
N GLY A 496 7.51 29.62 -35.02
CA GLY A 496 7.63 30.95 -35.65
C GLY A 496 8.03 30.89 -37.12
N GLU A 497 7.99 29.70 -37.75
CA GLU A 497 8.25 29.51 -39.17
C GLU A 497 6.94 29.42 -39.98
N ASN A 498 6.96 29.80 -41.25
CA ASN A 498 5.78 29.75 -42.10
C ASN A 498 5.27 28.31 -42.28
N ALA A 499 3.96 28.10 -42.07
CA ALA A 499 3.31 26.80 -42.18
C ALA A 499 3.53 26.13 -43.54
N GLU A 500 3.48 26.89 -44.64
CA GLU A 500 3.70 26.37 -45.99
C GLU A 500 5.12 25.81 -46.17
N LYS A 501 6.13 26.46 -45.57
CA LYS A 501 7.51 25.96 -45.61
C LYS A 501 7.66 24.65 -44.83
N ILE A 502 7.02 24.55 -43.65
CA ILE A 502 7.01 23.34 -42.83
C ILE A 502 6.34 22.20 -43.59
N TYR A 503 5.17 22.48 -44.20
CA TYR A 503 4.43 21.51 -45.02
C TYR A 503 5.29 20.98 -46.18
N MET A 504 5.87 21.87 -46.97
CA MET A 504 6.71 21.50 -48.11
C MET A 504 7.90 20.59 -47.68
N ARG A 505 8.51 20.89 -46.54
CA ARG A 505 9.59 20.06 -45.98
C ARG A 505 9.10 18.67 -45.55
N LEU A 506 7.92 18.59 -44.92
CA LEU A 506 7.32 17.30 -44.53
C LEU A 506 7.03 16.45 -45.76
N VAL A 507 6.41 17.03 -46.78
CA VAL A 507 6.11 16.33 -48.04
C VAL A 507 7.40 15.90 -48.78
N ALA A 508 8.40 16.79 -48.86
CA ALA A 508 9.69 16.46 -49.48
C ALA A 508 10.37 15.28 -48.74
N ARG A 509 10.36 15.32 -47.38
CA ARG A 509 10.97 14.29 -46.56
C ARG A 509 10.30 12.92 -46.71
N GLU A 510 8.98 12.90 -46.82
CA GLU A 510 8.23 11.63 -47.03
C GLU A 510 8.42 11.07 -48.42
N LYS A 511 8.54 11.95 -49.44
CA LYS A 511 8.86 11.56 -50.83
C LYS A 511 10.27 10.98 -50.98
N ASP A 512 11.25 11.51 -50.26
CA ASP A 512 12.63 11.02 -50.32
C ASP A 512 12.74 9.58 -49.75
N SER A 513 12.05 9.31 -48.68
CA SER A 513 11.99 7.99 -48.02
C SER A 513 10.84 7.96 -47.06
N SER A 514 10.03 6.90 -47.06
CA SER A 514 8.92 6.75 -46.13
C SER A 514 9.39 6.87 -44.68
N THR A 515 8.63 7.62 -43.89
CA THR A 515 8.85 7.80 -42.45
C THR A 515 8.07 6.80 -41.61
N VAL A 516 7.36 5.86 -42.23
CA VAL A 516 6.66 4.75 -41.57
C VAL A 516 7.69 3.72 -41.10
N LEU A 517 7.70 3.42 -39.80
CA LEU A 517 8.63 2.45 -39.19
C LEU A 517 7.98 1.10 -38.94
N SER A 518 6.68 1.06 -38.76
CA SER A 518 5.90 -0.17 -38.60
C SER A 518 4.45 0.07 -39.01
N ASP A 519 3.64 -0.97 -39.09
CA ASP A 519 2.22 -0.90 -39.53
C ASP A 519 1.37 0.12 -38.73
N ASN A 520 1.81 0.51 -37.53
CA ASN A 520 1.07 1.45 -36.65
C ASN A 520 1.83 2.76 -36.34
N LEU A 521 3.09 2.91 -36.78
CA LEU A 521 3.97 3.99 -36.38
C LEU A 521 4.61 4.72 -37.55
N ALA A 522 4.51 6.04 -37.56
CA ALA A 522 5.33 6.93 -38.39
C ALA A 522 6.06 7.99 -37.57
N ILE A 523 7.28 8.34 -38.00
CA ILE A 523 8.06 9.42 -37.39
C ILE A 523 8.53 10.40 -38.49
N PRO A 524 7.64 11.25 -39.03
CA PRO A 524 8.03 12.34 -39.91
C PRO A 524 9.00 13.27 -39.19
N HIS A 525 10.14 13.56 -39.81
CA HIS A 525 11.15 14.40 -39.20
C HIS A 525 11.77 15.35 -40.21
N ILE A 526 11.88 16.63 -39.84
CA ILE A 526 12.36 17.70 -40.73
C ILE A 526 13.44 18.54 -40.07
N VAL A 527 14.28 19.15 -40.91
CA VAL A 527 15.26 20.13 -40.49
C VAL A 527 14.72 21.52 -40.81
N ILE A 528 14.66 22.38 -39.79
CA ILE A 528 14.16 23.76 -39.88
C ILE A 528 15.31 24.78 -39.80
N GLU A 529 15.05 26.02 -40.17
CA GLU A 529 15.98 27.14 -40.06
C GLU A 529 16.00 27.65 -38.60
N GLY A 530 17.14 28.16 -38.16
CA GLY A 530 17.31 28.70 -36.80
C GLY A 530 18.46 27.99 -36.05
N GLU A 531 18.70 28.46 -34.84
CA GLU A 531 19.68 27.89 -33.90
C GLU A 531 18.96 27.49 -32.61
N HIS A 532 19.31 26.32 -32.07
CA HIS A 532 18.76 25.78 -30.83
C HIS A 532 17.23 25.57 -30.82
N VAL A 533 16.62 25.42 -32.00
CA VAL A 533 15.18 25.18 -32.13
C VAL A 533 14.94 23.68 -32.26
N PHE A 534 14.08 23.16 -31.39
CA PHE A 534 13.67 21.74 -31.44
C PHE A 534 12.29 21.59 -30.82
N ASP A 535 11.39 20.93 -31.52
CA ASP A 535 10.07 20.57 -31.00
C ASP A 535 9.62 19.19 -31.48
N VAL A 536 8.68 18.60 -30.76
CA VAL A 536 8.03 17.34 -31.07
C VAL A 536 6.53 17.57 -31.06
N LEU A 537 5.82 17.02 -32.04
CA LEU A 537 4.37 16.94 -32.06
C LEU A 537 3.97 15.47 -32.01
N ILE A 538 3.05 15.14 -31.14
CA ILE A 538 2.51 13.80 -30.96
C ILE A 538 1.10 13.78 -31.54
N ALA A 539 0.78 12.79 -32.39
CA ALA A 539 -0.56 12.66 -32.95
C ALA A 539 -1.05 11.22 -32.88
N ARG A 540 -2.32 11.07 -32.50
CA ARG A 540 -3.09 9.86 -32.70
C ARG A 540 -4.17 10.12 -33.76
N CYS A 541 -4.28 9.23 -34.74
CA CYS A 541 -5.43 9.19 -35.64
C CYS A 541 -6.21 7.91 -35.36
N LYS A 542 -7.48 8.02 -34.95
CA LYS A 542 -8.28 6.84 -34.55
C LYS A 542 -8.57 5.92 -35.72
N ASP A 543 -8.89 6.48 -36.91
CA ASP A 543 -9.13 5.71 -38.13
C ASP A 543 -7.84 5.38 -38.90
N GLY A 544 -6.69 5.91 -38.42
CA GLY A 544 -5.39 5.79 -39.05
C GLY A 544 -5.22 6.69 -40.29
N VAL A 545 -3.96 7.07 -40.58
CA VAL A 545 -3.57 7.87 -41.76
C VAL A 545 -2.86 6.96 -42.76
N ALA A 546 -3.25 7.03 -44.02
CA ALA A 546 -2.57 6.33 -45.11
C ALA A 546 -1.36 7.15 -45.59
N PHE A 547 -0.14 6.68 -45.32
CA PHE A 547 1.12 7.32 -45.76
C PHE A 547 1.51 6.87 -47.14
N SER A 548 1.25 5.61 -47.49
CA SER A 548 1.46 5.05 -48.84
C SER A 548 0.57 3.82 -49.06
N ASP A 549 0.37 3.45 -50.33
CA ASP A 549 -0.38 2.24 -50.69
C ASP A 549 0.29 0.92 -50.23
N ALA A 550 1.57 1.00 -49.89
CA ALA A 550 2.39 -0.17 -49.50
C ALA A 550 2.32 -0.49 -48.01
N HIS A 551 1.91 0.44 -47.19
CA HIS A 551 1.81 0.30 -45.74
C HIS A 551 0.36 0.45 -45.26
N GLY A 552 0.01 -0.21 -44.16
CA GLY A 552 -1.30 -0.06 -43.54
C GLY A 552 -1.56 1.37 -43.01
N LYS A 553 -2.71 1.56 -42.41
CA LYS A 553 -3.05 2.83 -41.77
C LYS A 553 -2.27 3.02 -40.46
N VAL A 554 -1.60 4.15 -40.32
CA VAL A 554 -0.79 4.51 -39.15
C VAL A 554 -1.62 5.24 -38.10
N HIS A 555 -1.59 4.79 -36.88
CA HIS A 555 -2.37 5.35 -35.75
C HIS A 555 -1.52 6.20 -34.79
N ALA A 556 -0.22 5.94 -34.69
CA ALA A 556 0.71 6.69 -33.83
C ALA A 556 1.71 7.46 -34.70
N ILE A 557 1.72 8.77 -34.58
CA ILE A 557 2.59 9.62 -35.39
C ILE A 557 3.33 10.59 -34.48
N PHE A 558 4.67 10.61 -34.62
CA PHE A 558 5.56 11.52 -33.90
C PHE A 558 6.27 12.41 -34.89
N VAL A 559 5.93 13.68 -34.94
CA VAL A 559 6.59 14.62 -35.85
C VAL A 559 7.70 15.35 -35.10
N ILE A 560 8.91 15.32 -35.65
CA ILE A 560 10.08 15.96 -35.06
C ILE A 560 10.55 17.09 -35.98
N ALA A 561 10.69 18.29 -35.44
CA ALA A 561 11.24 19.45 -36.14
C ALA A 561 12.43 20.00 -35.34
N GLY A 562 13.60 20.09 -35.96
CA GLY A 562 14.80 20.59 -35.27
C GLY A 562 15.76 21.31 -36.20
N SER A 563 16.51 22.31 -35.68
CA SER A 563 17.54 23.05 -36.43
C SER A 563 18.79 22.14 -36.63
N LYS A 564 19.67 22.55 -37.57
CA LYS A 564 20.85 21.75 -37.96
C LYS A 564 21.82 21.48 -36.81
N ASP A 565 21.96 22.41 -35.90
CA ASP A 565 22.80 22.30 -34.70
C ASP A 565 22.26 21.30 -33.67
N GLU A 566 20.95 21.00 -33.69
CA GLU A 566 20.28 20.03 -32.81
C GLU A 566 20.30 18.58 -33.36
N ARG A 567 21.14 18.28 -34.35
CA ARG A 567 21.19 16.96 -34.99
C ARG A 567 21.39 15.79 -34.01
N ASN A 568 22.25 15.95 -33.01
CA ASN A 568 22.50 14.91 -32.03
C ASN A 568 21.28 14.64 -31.16
N PHE A 569 20.58 15.70 -30.80
CA PHE A 569 19.35 15.57 -30.02
C PHE A 569 18.19 15.03 -30.85
N HIS A 570 18.16 15.33 -32.15
CA HIS A 570 17.22 14.73 -33.10
C HIS A 570 17.36 13.20 -33.15
N LEU A 571 18.59 12.69 -33.31
CA LEU A 571 18.86 11.26 -33.28
C LEU A 571 18.52 10.61 -31.94
N TYR A 572 18.81 11.32 -30.84
CA TYR A 572 18.43 10.88 -29.52
C TYR A 572 16.90 10.75 -29.37
N SER A 573 16.14 11.73 -29.84
CA SER A 573 14.68 11.74 -29.79
C SER A 573 14.06 10.61 -30.62
N LEU A 574 14.60 10.33 -31.81
CA LEU A 574 14.21 9.18 -32.64
C LEU A 574 14.44 7.86 -31.89
N SER A 575 15.61 7.71 -31.25
CA SER A 575 15.92 6.51 -30.46
C SER A 575 15.03 6.38 -29.23
N ALA A 576 14.70 7.49 -28.56
CA ALA A 576 13.81 7.50 -27.42
C ALA A 576 12.39 7.03 -27.80
N ILE A 577 11.83 7.57 -28.89
CA ILE A 577 10.52 7.16 -29.40
C ILE A 577 10.54 5.69 -29.81
N ALA A 578 11.57 5.25 -30.55
CA ALA A 578 11.68 3.84 -30.96
C ALA A 578 11.70 2.87 -29.76
N GLN A 579 12.40 3.22 -28.67
CA GLN A 579 12.40 2.40 -27.44
C GLN A 579 11.03 2.37 -26.77
N ILE A 580 10.31 3.50 -26.71
CA ILE A 580 8.98 3.58 -26.10
C ILE A 580 7.97 2.70 -26.87
N VAL A 581 8.02 2.72 -28.18
CA VAL A 581 7.09 1.98 -29.05
C VAL A 581 7.38 0.48 -29.08
N GLN A 582 8.60 0.04 -28.75
CA GLN A 582 8.93 -1.39 -28.62
C GLN A 582 8.24 -2.10 -27.44
N ASP A 583 7.59 -1.37 -26.53
CA ASP A 583 6.75 -1.98 -25.49
C ASP A 583 5.59 -2.76 -26.12
N THR A 584 5.50 -4.05 -25.81
CA THR A 584 4.46 -4.96 -26.34
C THR A 584 3.03 -4.50 -26.08
N ASN A 585 2.81 -3.61 -25.12
CA ASN A 585 1.52 -3.05 -24.77
C ASN A 585 1.31 -1.64 -25.32
N PHE A 586 2.26 -1.08 -26.07
CA PHE A 586 2.17 0.28 -26.59
C PHE A 586 0.91 0.49 -27.41
N ASP A 587 0.68 -0.32 -28.44
CA ASP A 587 -0.46 -0.18 -29.36
C ASP A 587 -1.80 -0.27 -28.63
N LYS A 588 -1.93 -1.20 -27.67
CA LYS A 588 -3.14 -1.34 -26.86
C LYS A 588 -3.40 -0.11 -26.00
N ARG A 589 -2.35 0.44 -25.38
CA ARG A 589 -2.47 1.64 -24.54
C ARG A 589 -2.74 2.86 -25.37
N TRP A 590 -2.07 2.98 -26.53
CA TRP A 590 -2.23 4.10 -27.45
C TRP A 590 -3.65 4.19 -28.00
N THR A 591 -4.18 3.09 -28.49
CA THR A 591 -5.55 3.00 -29.03
C THR A 591 -6.62 3.23 -27.94
N ALA A 592 -6.36 2.73 -26.72
CA ALA A 592 -7.28 2.86 -25.59
C ALA A 592 -7.20 4.20 -24.85
N ALA A 593 -6.28 5.10 -25.22
CA ALA A 593 -6.12 6.39 -24.58
C ALA A 593 -7.40 7.23 -24.69
N GLN A 594 -7.84 7.83 -23.59
CA GLN A 594 -9.12 8.55 -23.54
C GLN A 594 -9.01 10.01 -23.94
N ASN A 595 -7.84 10.62 -23.75
CA ASN A 595 -7.58 12.04 -24.04
C ASN A 595 -6.10 12.30 -24.39
N VAL A 596 -5.78 13.55 -24.73
CA VAL A 596 -4.44 13.97 -25.13
C VAL A 596 -3.40 13.86 -24.01
N GLU A 597 -3.79 14.06 -22.76
CA GLU A 597 -2.87 13.94 -21.62
C GLU A 597 -2.41 12.51 -21.42
N VAL A 598 -3.28 11.57 -21.66
CA VAL A 598 -2.95 10.16 -21.59
C VAL A 598 -1.98 9.73 -22.70
N LEU A 599 -2.14 10.25 -23.91
CA LEU A 599 -1.19 10.03 -25.01
C LEU A 599 0.20 10.56 -24.61
N ARG A 600 0.25 11.75 -24.01
CA ARG A 600 1.48 12.34 -23.47
C ARG A 600 2.10 11.47 -22.37
N ASP A 601 1.30 10.94 -21.46
CA ASP A 601 1.74 10.09 -20.35
C ASP A 601 2.31 8.74 -20.81
N ILE A 602 1.77 8.17 -21.89
CA ILE A 602 2.33 6.96 -22.49
C ILE A 602 3.78 7.20 -22.91
N VAL A 603 4.08 8.38 -23.46
CA VAL A 603 5.44 8.74 -23.89
C VAL A 603 6.33 9.07 -22.69
N LEU A 604 5.86 9.89 -21.74
CA LEU A 604 6.62 10.33 -20.57
C LEU A 604 6.99 9.20 -19.60
N LEU A 605 6.10 8.20 -19.47
CA LEU A 605 6.28 7.04 -18.59
C LEU A 605 6.77 5.79 -19.33
N GLY A 606 7.06 5.90 -20.63
CA GLY A 606 7.59 4.81 -21.45
C GLY A 606 8.98 4.37 -20.99
N GLU A 607 9.22 3.05 -21.02
CA GLU A 607 10.54 2.49 -20.73
C GLU A 607 11.54 2.87 -21.82
N ARG A 608 12.59 3.59 -21.46
CA ARG A 608 13.70 3.97 -22.33
C ARG A 608 14.96 4.26 -21.53
N LYS A 609 16.11 4.17 -22.17
CA LYS A 609 17.37 4.58 -21.58
C LYS A 609 17.44 6.11 -21.51
N ARG A 610 17.43 6.66 -20.31
CA ARG A 610 17.65 8.08 -20.03
C ARG A 610 19.12 8.32 -19.72
N PRO A 611 19.76 9.39 -20.25
CA PRO A 611 21.11 9.75 -19.87
C PRO A 611 21.14 10.03 -18.36
N THR A 612 22.01 9.34 -17.63
CA THR A 612 22.29 9.71 -16.26
C THR A 612 22.85 11.12 -16.25
N ALA A 613 22.23 12.04 -15.52
CA ALA A 613 22.79 13.38 -15.30
C ALA A 613 24.21 13.19 -14.75
N ARG A 614 25.24 13.57 -15.53
CA ARG A 614 26.59 13.74 -14.97
C ARG A 614 26.45 14.76 -13.84
N PRO A 615 27.02 14.50 -12.66
CA PRO A 615 27.06 15.52 -11.64
C PRO A 615 27.74 16.75 -12.27
N GLN A 616 27.02 17.88 -12.30
CA GLN A 616 27.61 19.15 -12.67
C GLN A 616 28.88 19.31 -11.83
N GLN A 617 30.04 19.30 -12.48
CA GLN A 617 31.25 19.82 -11.91
C GLN A 617 30.90 21.22 -11.37
N LYS A 618 30.95 21.37 -10.05
CA LYS A 618 30.97 22.69 -9.43
C LYS A 618 32.17 23.42 -10.03
N ASP A 619 31.89 24.33 -10.94
CA ASP A 619 32.89 25.33 -11.30
C ASP A 619 33.24 26.09 -10.02
N VAL A 620 34.44 25.82 -9.56
CA VAL A 620 35.18 26.62 -8.58
C VAL A 620 35.57 27.90 -9.30
N LEU A 621 34.92 28.99 -8.96
CA LEU A 621 35.53 30.33 -8.95
C LEU A 621 34.83 31.16 -7.89
#